data_b742468ae320a5672d957879c8e51927
#
_entry.id   b742468ae320a5672d957879c8e51927
#
_cell.length_a   1.000
_cell.length_b   1.000
_cell.length_c   1.000
_cell.angle_alpha   90.00
_cell.angle_beta   90.00
_cell.angle_gamma   90.00
#
_symmetry.space_group_name_H-M   'P 1'
#
loop_
_entity.id
_entity.type
_entity.pdbx_description
1 polymer ?
#
loop_
_entity_poly.entity_id
_entity_poly.type
_entity_poly.pdbx_seq_one_letter_code
_entity_poly.pdbx_strand_id
1 'polypeptide(L)'
;MGHAKGALVAADPVRRSLFGQDLAVRTVSGLILVAIAGTALGLGGIAFWLLLMAGALAMQHEWAGLVGRLERRRLSMLALMASLSMLSPLADGPGFLSLGFIIGGAFFIAAIDRSIKLALGVFYCALPVMALLYLRQQDNGLLLAFWTMATVWATDVGAYFAGRGIGGPKIAPSISPSKTWAGLAGGMTAALLFAIALREWFDLPYILVLASAPLAIVAQVGDFLESWMKRQAGVKDSGALIPGHGGILDRVDGLVPVAPIVATLVAANAFWALG
;
A
#
# COMPACT_ATOMS: atom_id res chain seq x y z
N MET A 1 17.42 -37.36 47.93
CA MET A 1 18.26 -36.14 47.80
C MET A 1 18.90 -36.19 46.41
N GLY A 2 18.43 -35.39 45.49
CA GLY A 2 18.96 -35.28 44.12
C GLY A 2 18.52 -33.95 43.55
N HIS A 3 19.36 -32.92 43.67
CA HIS A 3 19.14 -31.58 43.14
C HIS A 3 19.22 -31.59 41.60
N ALA A 4 18.11 -31.36 40.92
CA ALA A 4 18.11 -31.00 39.53
C ALA A 4 18.46 -29.52 39.41
N LYS A 5 19.71 -29.21 39.07
CA LYS A 5 20.16 -27.86 38.66
C LYS A 5 19.53 -27.55 37.32
N GLY A 6 18.61 -26.56 37.32
CA GLY A 6 18.11 -25.94 36.11
C GLY A 6 19.25 -25.20 35.40
N ALA A 7 19.71 -25.77 34.28
CA ALA A 7 20.62 -25.08 33.38
C ALA A 7 19.89 -23.92 32.72
N LEU A 8 20.20 -22.69 33.10
CA LEU A 8 19.91 -21.49 32.31
C LEU A 8 20.62 -21.64 30.97
N VAL A 9 19.86 -21.95 29.93
CA VAL A 9 20.36 -21.96 28.54
C VAL A 9 20.74 -20.51 28.22
N ALA A 10 22.05 -20.22 28.32
CA ALA A 10 22.60 -18.94 27.86
C ALA A 10 22.32 -18.82 26.36
N ALA A 11 21.57 -17.80 25.98
CA ALA A 11 21.24 -17.54 24.59
C ALA A 11 22.53 -17.31 23.79
N ASP A 12 22.71 -18.12 22.74
CA ASP A 12 23.86 -18.15 21.87
C ASP A 12 24.22 -16.74 21.34
N PRO A 13 25.43 -16.23 21.57
CA PRO A 13 25.86 -14.89 21.16
C PRO A 13 25.80 -14.69 19.64
N VAL A 14 25.96 -15.75 18.84
CA VAL A 14 25.81 -15.73 17.36
C VAL A 14 24.37 -15.42 16.98
N ARG A 15 23.38 -15.97 17.66
CA ARG A 15 21.96 -15.69 17.43
C ARG A 15 21.58 -14.24 17.76
N ARG A 16 22.18 -13.66 18.82
CA ARG A 16 21.98 -12.23 19.17
C ARG A 16 22.58 -11.27 18.15
N SER A 17 23.73 -11.60 17.53
CA SER A 17 24.36 -10.75 16.51
C SER A 17 23.59 -10.76 15.21
N LEU A 18 23.04 -11.89 14.78
CA LEU A 18 22.19 -12.01 13.58
C LEU A 18 20.87 -11.25 13.74
N PHE A 19 20.22 -11.34 14.91
CA PHE A 19 19.00 -10.58 15.20
C PHE A 19 19.24 -9.05 15.21
N GLY A 20 20.38 -8.60 15.72
CA GLY A 20 20.76 -7.19 15.74
C GLY A 20 21.03 -6.64 14.34
N GLN A 21 21.70 -7.38 13.48
CA GLN A 21 21.98 -7.01 12.09
C GLN A 21 20.69 -6.96 11.26
N ASP A 22 19.78 -7.93 11.38
CA ASP A 22 18.48 -7.91 10.71
C ASP A 22 17.63 -6.72 11.12
N LEU A 23 17.61 -6.36 12.40
CA LEU A 23 16.87 -5.19 12.88
C LEU A 23 17.46 -3.89 12.36
N ALA A 24 18.78 -3.75 12.35
CA ALA A 24 19.45 -2.56 11.81
C ALA A 24 19.18 -2.37 10.31
N VAL A 25 19.29 -3.45 9.51
CA VAL A 25 18.97 -3.41 8.07
C VAL A 25 17.52 -2.99 7.84
N ARG A 26 16.57 -3.55 8.59
CA ARG A 26 15.15 -3.17 8.49
C ARG A 26 14.93 -1.71 8.84
N THR A 27 15.49 -1.25 9.96
CA THR A 27 15.32 0.15 10.38
C THR A 27 15.91 1.12 9.36
N VAL A 28 17.13 0.88 8.90
CA VAL A 28 17.80 1.75 7.93
C VAL A 28 17.06 1.76 6.59
N SER A 29 16.69 0.58 6.05
CA SER A 29 15.95 0.53 4.78
C SER A 29 14.57 1.19 4.90
N GLY A 30 13.87 1.04 6.02
CA GLY A 30 12.60 1.71 6.29
C GLY A 30 12.74 3.24 6.34
N LEU A 31 13.75 3.75 7.05
CA LEU A 31 14.02 5.20 7.11
C LEU A 31 14.38 5.78 5.73
N ILE A 32 15.19 5.06 4.95
CA ILE A 32 15.53 5.47 3.57
C ILE A 32 14.27 5.54 2.71
N LEU A 33 13.39 4.53 2.77
CA LEU A 33 12.15 4.51 1.99
C LEU A 33 11.22 5.67 2.40
N VAL A 34 11.08 5.94 3.69
CA VAL A 34 10.27 7.07 4.19
C VAL A 34 10.87 8.40 3.74
N ALA A 35 12.20 8.56 3.80
CA ALA A 35 12.87 9.77 3.35
C ALA A 35 12.69 9.99 1.84
N ILE A 36 12.85 8.94 1.01
CA ILE A 36 12.64 9.02 -0.44
C ILE A 36 11.18 9.37 -0.74
N ALA A 37 10.23 8.67 -0.12
CA ALA A 37 8.80 8.90 -0.33
C ALA A 37 8.39 10.31 0.12
N GLY A 38 8.83 10.75 1.28
CA GLY A 38 8.54 12.08 1.81
C GLY A 38 9.14 13.20 0.95
N THR A 39 10.40 13.02 0.50
CA THR A 39 11.06 13.98 -0.39
C THR A 39 10.35 14.07 -1.74
N ALA A 40 10.05 12.93 -2.37
CA ALA A 40 9.36 12.90 -3.66
C ALA A 40 7.94 13.49 -3.56
N LEU A 41 7.21 13.19 -2.47
CA LEU A 41 5.89 13.76 -2.20
C LEU A 41 5.98 15.28 -2.00
N GLY A 42 6.97 15.77 -1.26
CA GLY A 42 7.21 17.21 -1.03
C GLY A 42 7.51 17.94 -2.32
N LEU A 43 8.45 17.43 -3.13
CA LEU A 43 8.80 17.99 -4.43
C LEU A 43 7.63 17.95 -5.43
N GLY A 44 6.80 16.90 -5.39
CA GLY A 44 5.71 16.72 -6.33
C GLY A 44 6.18 16.52 -7.78
N GLY A 45 5.32 16.87 -8.74
CA GLY A 45 5.66 16.87 -10.16
C GLY A 45 6.35 15.59 -10.65
N ILE A 46 7.44 15.75 -11.40
CA ILE A 46 8.18 14.63 -12.00
C ILE A 46 8.76 13.69 -10.94
N ALA A 47 9.26 14.22 -9.82
CA ALA A 47 9.88 13.39 -8.78
C ALA A 47 8.87 12.41 -8.15
N PHE A 48 7.67 12.88 -7.84
CA PHE A 48 6.63 12.05 -7.27
C PHE A 48 6.10 11.04 -8.30
N TRP A 49 5.90 11.48 -9.55
CA TRP A 49 5.50 10.58 -10.64
C TRP A 49 6.52 9.47 -10.88
N LEU A 50 7.84 9.78 -10.93
CA LEU A 50 8.88 8.76 -11.11
C LEU A 50 8.91 7.74 -9.97
N LEU A 51 8.77 8.19 -8.72
CA LEU A 51 8.70 7.30 -7.56
C LEU A 51 7.51 6.35 -7.67
N LEU A 52 6.32 6.89 -7.95
CA LEU A 52 5.10 6.09 -8.06
C LEU A 52 5.16 5.12 -9.25
N MET A 53 5.73 5.55 -10.40
CA MET A 53 5.95 4.68 -11.55
C MET A 53 6.90 3.53 -11.20
N ALA A 54 8.04 3.82 -10.56
CA ALA A 54 8.98 2.78 -10.15
C ALA A 54 8.33 1.78 -9.18
N GLY A 55 7.56 2.27 -8.21
CA GLY A 55 6.78 1.44 -7.30
C GLY A 55 5.78 0.54 -8.03
N ALA A 56 4.99 1.11 -8.94
CA ALA A 56 4.00 0.36 -9.71
C ALA A 56 4.63 -0.71 -10.63
N LEU A 57 5.78 -0.41 -11.24
CA LEU A 57 6.51 -1.41 -12.04
C LEU A 57 7.04 -2.55 -11.18
N ALA A 58 7.53 -2.25 -9.99
CA ALA A 58 7.95 -3.27 -9.03
C ALA A 58 6.76 -4.10 -8.54
N MET A 59 5.61 -3.49 -8.24
CA MET A 59 4.36 -4.18 -7.91
C MET A 59 3.92 -5.11 -9.05
N GLN A 60 3.96 -4.65 -10.31
CA GLN A 60 3.59 -5.48 -11.48
C GLN A 60 4.55 -6.65 -11.68
N HIS A 61 5.84 -6.45 -11.37
CA HIS A 61 6.82 -7.53 -11.36
C HIS A 61 6.45 -8.65 -10.38
N GLU A 62 6.10 -8.28 -9.14
CA GLU A 62 5.69 -9.21 -8.08
C GLU A 62 4.33 -9.84 -8.41
N TRP A 63 3.38 -9.05 -8.90
CA TRP A 63 2.07 -9.53 -9.36
C TRP A 63 2.17 -10.63 -10.40
N ALA A 64 3.02 -10.46 -11.42
CA ALA A 64 3.24 -11.47 -12.46
C ALA A 64 3.77 -12.79 -11.86
N GLY A 65 4.56 -12.72 -10.79
CA GLY A 65 5.00 -13.88 -10.01
C GLY A 65 3.85 -14.57 -9.29
N LEU A 66 3.01 -13.79 -8.58
CA LEU A 66 1.87 -14.31 -7.81
C LEU A 66 0.82 -14.99 -8.70
N VAL A 67 0.60 -14.48 -9.92
CA VAL A 67 -0.34 -15.09 -10.87
C VAL A 67 0.28 -16.18 -11.77
N GLY A 68 1.55 -16.55 -11.57
CA GLY A 68 2.23 -17.61 -12.30
C GLY A 68 2.52 -17.27 -13.76
N ARG A 69 2.81 -15.99 -14.09
CA ARG A 69 3.05 -15.49 -15.46
C ARG A 69 4.40 -14.79 -15.59
N LEU A 70 5.45 -15.39 -15.06
CA LEU A 70 6.79 -14.82 -15.08
C LEU A 70 7.35 -14.55 -16.48
N GLU A 71 7.02 -15.40 -17.45
CA GLU A 71 7.44 -15.27 -18.87
C GLU A 71 6.84 -14.01 -19.53
N ARG A 72 5.66 -13.56 -19.09
CA ARG A 72 4.95 -12.38 -19.60
C ARG A 72 5.16 -11.11 -18.78
N ARG A 73 5.94 -11.21 -17.73
CA ARG A 73 6.25 -10.12 -16.80
C ARG A 73 6.74 -8.85 -17.52
N ARG A 74 7.70 -8.99 -18.44
CA ARG A 74 8.25 -7.85 -19.18
C ARG A 74 7.18 -7.14 -20.02
N LEU A 75 6.34 -7.91 -20.71
CA LEU A 75 5.27 -7.35 -21.54
C LEU A 75 4.26 -6.58 -20.68
N SER A 76 3.83 -7.13 -19.56
CA SER A 76 2.89 -6.45 -18.66
C SER A 76 3.47 -5.20 -18.02
N MET A 77 4.76 -5.20 -17.68
CA MET A 77 5.47 -4.02 -17.19
C MET A 77 5.59 -2.93 -18.26
N LEU A 78 5.85 -3.29 -19.52
CA LEU A 78 5.90 -2.33 -20.64
C LEU A 78 4.53 -1.72 -20.90
N ALA A 79 3.45 -2.52 -20.87
CA ALA A 79 2.09 -2.02 -21.00
C ALA A 79 1.72 -1.05 -19.86
N LEU A 80 2.08 -1.40 -18.61
CA LEU A 80 1.90 -0.53 -17.46
C LEU A 80 2.72 0.76 -17.59
N MET A 81 3.98 0.67 -17.97
CA MET A 81 4.86 1.82 -18.16
C MET A 81 4.30 2.78 -19.21
N ALA A 82 3.85 2.26 -20.36
CA ALA A 82 3.21 3.06 -21.41
C ALA A 82 1.95 3.77 -20.89
N SER A 83 1.11 3.07 -20.12
CA SER A 83 -0.09 3.64 -19.50
C SER A 83 0.26 4.74 -18.49
N LEU A 84 1.25 4.50 -17.63
CA LEU A 84 1.68 5.45 -16.60
C LEU A 84 2.43 6.66 -17.18
N SER A 85 2.98 6.55 -18.40
CA SER A 85 3.62 7.68 -19.08
C SER A 85 2.64 8.82 -19.38
N MET A 86 1.36 8.50 -19.61
CA MET A 86 0.29 9.50 -19.79
C MET A 86 -0.04 10.26 -18.50
N LEU A 87 0.28 9.70 -17.33
CA LEU A 87 0.14 10.37 -16.04
C LEU A 87 1.30 11.35 -15.73
N SER A 88 2.29 11.42 -16.60
CA SER A 88 3.44 12.32 -16.43
C SER A 88 3.00 13.78 -16.40
N PRO A 89 3.61 14.62 -15.55
CA PRO A 89 3.45 16.08 -15.60
C PRO A 89 3.86 16.71 -16.94
N LEU A 90 4.59 15.98 -17.78
CA LEU A 90 4.99 16.40 -19.13
C LEU A 90 4.00 15.97 -20.22
N ALA A 91 2.98 15.17 -19.85
CA ALA A 91 1.92 14.70 -20.74
C ALA A 91 0.57 15.28 -20.29
N ASP A 92 -0.49 14.47 -20.29
CA ASP A 92 -1.86 14.90 -19.92
C ASP A 92 -2.09 14.95 -18.40
N GLY A 93 -1.31 14.16 -17.63
CA GLY A 93 -1.52 13.97 -16.19
C GLY A 93 -2.69 13.03 -15.88
N PRO A 94 -3.18 13.01 -14.61
CA PRO A 94 -4.31 12.16 -14.22
C PRO A 94 -5.64 12.73 -14.73
N GLY A 95 -6.25 12.06 -15.70
CA GLY A 95 -7.50 12.45 -16.35
C GLY A 95 -8.17 11.30 -17.08
N PHE A 96 -9.22 11.60 -17.87
CA PHE A 96 -9.94 10.57 -18.63
C PHE A 96 -9.07 9.92 -19.70
N LEU A 97 -8.17 10.66 -20.34
CA LEU A 97 -7.26 10.12 -21.34
C LEU A 97 -6.30 9.11 -20.72
N SER A 98 -5.65 9.46 -19.62
CA SER A 98 -4.74 8.55 -18.91
C SER A 98 -5.47 7.32 -18.35
N LEU A 99 -6.73 7.45 -17.87
CA LEU A 99 -7.58 6.31 -17.52
C LEU A 99 -7.83 5.42 -18.73
N GLY A 100 -8.09 6.01 -19.90
CA GLY A 100 -8.24 5.27 -21.16
C GLY A 100 -6.99 4.46 -21.53
N PHE A 101 -5.79 5.01 -21.32
CA PHE A 101 -4.53 4.28 -21.52
C PHE A 101 -4.34 3.13 -20.52
N ILE A 102 -4.75 3.30 -19.27
CA ILE A 102 -4.72 2.23 -18.24
C ILE A 102 -5.66 1.09 -18.66
N ILE A 103 -6.88 1.43 -19.09
CA ILE A 103 -7.87 0.46 -19.58
C ILE A 103 -7.33 -0.25 -20.82
N GLY A 104 -6.81 0.51 -21.80
CA GLY A 104 -6.22 -0.01 -23.03
C GLY A 104 -5.04 -0.93 -22.77
N GLY A 105 -4.13 -0.57 -21.85
CA GLY A 105 -3.00 -1.40 -21.45
C GLY A 105 -3.42 -2.72 -20.81
N ALA A 106 -4.40 -2.69 -19.92
CA ALA A 106 -4.96 -3.90 -19.32
C ALA A 106 -5.65 -4.79 -20.36
N PHE A 107 -6.46 -4.19 -21.25
CA PHE A 107 -7.11 -4.91 -22.34
C PHE A 107 -6.11 -5.53 -23.32
N PHE A 108 -5.05 -4.81 -23.67
CA PHE A 108 -3.94 -5.29 -24.47
C PHE A 108 -3.30 -6.55 -23.88
N ILE A 109 -3.02 -6.55 -22.58
CA ILE A 109 -2.48 -7.73 -21.88
C ILE A 109 -3.49 -8.87 -21.87
N ALA A 110 -4.78 -8.60 -21.62
CA ALA A 110 -5.83 -9.61 -21.65
C ALA A 110 -5.95 -10.27 -23.04
N ALA A 111 -5.85 -9.48 -24.11
CA ALA A 111 -5.96 -9.95 -25.49
C ALA A 111 -4.75 -10.81 -25.91
N ILE A 112 -3.52 -10.37 -25.59
CA ILE A 112 -2.29 -11.06 -26.04
C ILE A 112 -2.01 -12.30 -25.19
N ASP A 113 -2.08 -12.17 -23.86
CA ASP A 113 -1.71 -13.27 -22.94
C ASP A 113 -2.91 -14.17 -22.60
N ARG A 114 -4.13 -13.76 -22.97
CA ARG A 114 -5.38 -14.43 -22.59
C ARG A 114 -5.50 -14.66 -21.09
N SER A 115 -4.83 -13.84 -20.29
CA SER A 115 -4.79 -13.92 -18.83
C SER A 115 -5.46 -12.68 -18.20
N ILE A 116 -6.71 -12.82 -17.79
CA ILE A 116 -7.42 -11.78 -17.06
C ILE A 116 -6.68 -11.44 -15.76
N LYS A 117 -6.11 -12.44 -15.08
CA LYS A 117 -5.37 -12.20 -13.81
C LYS A 117 -4.17 -11.29 -14.03
N LEU A 118 -3.39 -11.47 -15.11
CA LEU A 118 -2.25 -10.60 -15.41
C LEU A 118 -2.69 -9.19 -15.81
N ALA A 119 -3.77 -9.07 -16.59
CA ALA A 119 -4.36 -7.80 -17.00
C ALA A 119 -4.89 -7.00 -15.78
N LEU A 120 -5.54 -7.66 -14.83
CA LEU A 120 -5.99 -7.04 -13.58
C LEU A 120 -4.81 -6.43 -12.80
N GLY A 121 -3.60 -6.97 -12.91
CA GLY A 121 -2.39 -6.39 -12.31
C GLY A 121 -2.11 -4.98 -12.83
N VAL A 122 -2.36 -4.71 -14.11
CA VAL A 122 -2.17 -3.36 -14.69
C VAL A 122 -3.09 -2.36 -14.00
N PHE A 123 -4.37 -2.71 -13.79
CA PHE A 123 -5.31 -1.87 -13.02
C PHE A 123 -4.88 -1.72 -11.57
N TYR A 124 -4.59 -2.83 -10.93
CA TYR A 124 -4.23 -2.87 -9.52
C TYR A 124 -3.02 -1.99 -9.21
N CYS A 125 -2.03 -1.97 -10.10
CA CYS A 125 -0.82 -1.17 -9.93
C CYS A 125 -0.99 0.29 -10.41
N ALA A 126 -1.80 0.54 -11.44
CA ALA A 126 -1.93 1.87 -12.04
C ALA A 126 -2.91 2.79 -11.30
N LEU A 127 -4.04 2.25 -10.81
CA LEU A 127 -5.07 3.06 -10.19
C LEU A 127 -4.60 3.85 -8.95
N PRO A 128 -3.83 3.26 -8.00
CA PRO A 128 -3.31 4.04 -6.87
C PRO A 128 -2.32 5.12 -7.31
N VAL A 129 -1.53 4.90 -8.37
CA VAL A 129 -0.64 5.92 -8.94
C VAL A 129 -1.43 7.09 -9.48
N MET A 130 -2.44 6.81 -10.33
CA MET A 130 -3.32 7.85 -10.87
C MET A 130 -4.00 8.63 -9.75
N ALA A 131 -4.53 7.95 -8.74
CA ALA A 131 -5.21 8.54 -7.59
C ALA A 131 -4.29 9.47 -6.78
N LEU A 132 -3.09 9.02 -6.44
CA LEU A 132 -2.13 9.81 -5.67
C LEU A 132 -1.63 11.02 -6.46
N LEU A 133 -1.40 10.90 -7.76
CA LEU A 133 -1.06 12.02 -8.63
C LEU A 133 -2.20 13.02 -8.74
N TYR A 134 -3.44 12.54 -8.89
CA TYR A 134 -4.63 13.39 -8.90
C TYR A 134 -4.74 14.17 -7.58
N LEU A 135 -4.67 13.48 -6.45
CA LEU A 135 -4.72 14.11 -5.13
C LEU A 135 -3.62 15.16 -4.94
N ARG A 136 -2.39 14.85 -5.41
CA ARG A 136 -1.24 15.75 -5.27
C ARG A 136 -1.38 17.04 -6.09
N GLN A 137 -2.20 17.04 -7.14
CA GLN A 137 -2.47 18.21 -8.00
C GLN A 137 -3.57 19.13 -7.47
N GLN A 138 -4.31 18.73 -6.44
CA GLN A 138 -5.35 19.59 -5.82
C GLN A 138 -4.72 20.73 -5.00
N ASP A 139 -5.48 21.77 -4.67
CA ASP A 139 -5.00 22.95 -3.94
C ASP A 139 -4.28 22.60 -2.64
N ASN A 140 -4.79 21.67 -1.85
CA ASN A 140 -4.12 21.11 -0.67
C ASN A 140 -3.46 19.75 -0.96
N GLY A 141 -2.91 19.57 -2.16
CA GLY A 141 -2.50 18.27 -2.66
C GLY A 141 -1.43 17.57 -1.83
N LEU A 142 -0.51 18.32 -1.21
CA LEU A 142 0.48 17.73 -0.29
C LEU A 142 -0.22 17.09 0.92
N LEU A 143 -1.16 17.80 1.54
CA LEU A 143 -1.93 17.29 2.68
C LEU A 143 -2.78 16.08 2.28
N LEU A 144 -3.48 16.16 1.16
CA LEU A 144 -4.38 15.10 0.69
C LEU A 144 -3.63 13.80 0.38
N ALA A 145 -2.52 13.88 -0.36
CA ALA A 145 -1.71 12.71 -0.69
C ALA A 145 -1.00 12.15 0.55
N PHE A 146 -0.45 13.02 1.41
CA PHE A 146 0.15 12.61 2.69
C PHE A 146 -0.87 11.91 3.60
N TRP A 147 -2.05 12.54 3.82
CA TRP A 147 -3.10 11.97 4.65
C TRP A 147 -3.57 10.60 4.12
N THR A 148 -3.72 10.45 2.81
CA THR A 148 -4.13 9.17 2.19
C THR A 148 -3.15 8.05 2.53
N MET A 149 -1.84 8.29 2.40
CA MET A 149 -0.82 7.30 2.75
C MET A 149 -0.74 7.07 4.26
N ALA A 150 -0.75 8.16 5.03
CA ALA A 150 -0.58 8.08 6.48
C ALA A 150 -1.81 7.48 7.20
N THR A 151 -3.01 7.58 6.63
CA THR A 151 -4.21 6.91 7.16
C THR A 151 -4.05 5.39 7.15
N VAL A 152 -3.44 4.81 6.11
CA VAL A 152 -3.14 3.37 6.07
C VAL A 152 -2.14 3.01 7.18
N TRP A 153 -1.07 3.79 7.34
CA TRP A 153 -0.10 3.57 8.43
C TRP A 153 -0.72 3.72 9.81
N ALA A 154 -1.56 4.73 10.02
CA ALA A 154 -2.28 4.92 11.27
C ALA A 154 -3.20 3.73 11.57
N THR A 155 -3.88 3.20 10.54
CA THR A 155 -4.69 1.99 10.63
C THR A 155 -3.87 0.79 11.07
N ASP A 156 -2.71 0.55 10.45
CA ASP A 156 -1.86 -0.60 10.77
C ASP A 156 -1.27 -0.51 12.17
N VAL A 157 -0.81 0.68 12.57
CA VAL A 157 -0.29 0.93 13.92
C VAL A 157 -1.38 0.72 14.97
N GLY A 158 -2.56 1.31 14.77
CA GLY A 158 -3.71 1.14 15.67
C GLY A 158 -4.17 -0.30 15.76
N ALA A 159 -4.25 -0.99 14.61
CA ALA A 159 -4.62 -2.39 14.53
C ALA A 159 -3.61 -3.30 15.24
N TYR A 160 -2.31 -3.01 15.11
CA TYR A 160 -1.26 -3.76 15.77
C TYR A 160 -1.37 -3.64 17.30
N PHE A 161 -1.47 -2.43 17.84
CA PHE A 161 -1.52 -2.22 19.30
C PHE A 161 -2.82 -2.77 19.91
N ALA A 162 -3.97 -2.48 19.31
CA ALA A 162 -5.25 -2.98 19.82
C ALA A 162 -5.37 -4.50 19.66
N GLY A 163 -4.94 -5.04 18.51
CA GLY A 163 -4.98 -6.49 18.26
C GLY A 163 -4.06 -7.28 19.20
N ARG A 164 -2.91 -6.72 19.58
CA ARG A 164 -1.98 -7.35 20.51
C ARG A 164 -2.35 -7.13 21.98
N GLY A 165 -2.86 -5.94 22.33
CA GLY A 165 -3.22 -5.59 23.70
C GLY A 165 -4.55 -6.19 24.17
N ILE A 166 -5.57 -6.14 23.31
CA ILE A 166 -6.93 -6.63 23.61
C ILE A 166 -7.10 -8.09 23.15
N GLY A 167 -6.53 -8.43 21.98
CA GLY A 167 -6.68 -9.78 21.40
C GLY A 167 -8.08 -10.06 20.88
N GLY A 168 -8.61 -11.25 21.19
CA GLY A 168 -9.97 -11.67 20.85
C GLY A 168 -10.09 -12.43 19.53
N PRO A 169 -11.33 -12.58 19.00
CA PRO A 169 -11.61 -13.42 17.84
C PRO A 169 -10.92 -12.91 16.58
N LYS A 170 -10.48 -13.85 15.75
CA LYS A 170 -9.83 -13.59 14.47
C LYS A 170 -10.87 -13.29 13.39
N ILE A 171 -10.54 -12.39 12.44
CA ILE A 171 -11.44 -12.05 11.33
C ILE A 171 -11.45 -13.17 10.29
N ALA A 172 -10.27 -13.59 9.80
CA ALA A 172 -10.14 -14.62 8.76
C ALA A 172 -8.88 -15.49 9.02
N PRO A 173 -8.97 -16.50 9.92
CA PRO A 173 -7.80 -17.29 10.34
C PRO A 173 -7.09 -18.03 9.22
N SER A 174 -7.82 -18.45 8.18
CA SER A 174 -7.28 -19.19 7.02
C SER A 174 -6.45 -18.31 6.08
N ILE A 175 -6.67 -16.99 6.06
CA ILE A 175 -5.99 -16.04 5.18
C ILE A 175 -4.89 -15.32 5.96
N SER A 176 -5.26 -14.70 7.09
CA SER A 176 -4.37 -13.93 7.96
C SER A 176 -4.64 -14.25 9.44
N PRO A 177 -3.86 -15.16 10.05
CA PRO A 177 -4.11 -15.64 11.42
C PRO A 177 -3.83 -14.60 12.51
N SER A 178 -3.19 -13.49 12.18
CA SER A 178 -2.86 -12.41 13.13
C SER A 178 -3.98 -11.37 13.29
N LYS A 179 -4.84 -11.17 12.29
CA LYS A 179 -5.86 -10.12 12.26
C LYS A 179 -7.05 -10.42 13.18
N THR A 180 -7.39 -9.47 14.06
CA THR A 180 -8.48 -9.57 15.05
C THR A 180 -9.51 -8.46 14.88
N TRP A 181 -10.74 -8.69 15.36
CA TRP A 181 -11.79 -7.67 15.38
C TRP A 181 -11.41 -6.46 16.27
N ALA A 182 -10.75 -6.71 17.40
CA ALA A 182 -10.22 -5.64 18.24
C ALA A 182 -9.15 -4.81 17.50
N GLY A 183 -8.30 -5.49 16.69
CA GLY A 183 -7.34 -4.81 15.83
C GLY A 183 -8.02 -3.91 14.80
N LEU A 184 -9.07 -4.40 14.11
CA LEU A 184 -9.83 -3.58 13.17
C LEU A 184 -10.42 -2.32 13.83
N ALA A 185 -11.08 -2.48 14.99
CA ALA A 185 -11.63 -1.36 15.75
C ALA A 185 -10.54 -0.35 16.17
N GLY A 186 -9.37 -0.85 16.63
CA GLY A 186 -8.23 0.00 16.96
C GLY A 186 -7.65 0.75 15.76
N GLY A 187 -7.59 0.10 14.60
CA GLY A 187 -7.17 0.73 13.35
C GLY A 187 -8.13 1.84 12.91
N MET A 188 -9.45 1.57 12.94
CA MET A 188 -10.50 2.58 12.66
C MET A 188 -10.39 3.79 13.60
N THR A 189 -10.21 3.54 14.89
CA THR A 189 -10.07 4.59 15.90
C THR A 189 -8.80 5.43 15.65
N ALA A 190 -7.67 4.79 15.40
CA ALA A 190 -6.41 5.48 15.12
C ALA A 190 -6.48 6.34 13.86
N ALA A 191 -7.05 5.81 12.76
CA ALA A 191 -7.26 6.55 11.52
C ALA A 191 -8.16 7.79 11.73
N LEU A 192 -9.26 7.64 12.48
CA LEU A 192 -10.17 8.73 12.80
C LEU A 192 -9.49 9.81 13.65
N LEU A 193 -8.81 9.43 14.74
CA LEU A 193 -8.08 10.38 15.61
C LEU A 193 -6.99 11.12 14.85
N PHE A 194 -6.26 10.42 13.97
CA PHE A 194 -5.26 11.03 13.11
C PHE A 194 -5.87 12.07 12.17
N ALA A 195 -7.02 11.75 11.54
CA ALA A 195 -7.70 12.68 10.66
C ALA A 195 -8.28 13.89 11.40
N ILE A 196 -8.80 13.72 12.63
CA ILE A 196 -9.24 14.82 13.49
C ILE A 196 -8.05 15.75 13.79
N ALA A 197 -6.90 15.21 14.18
CA ALA A 197 -5.71 16.00 14.43
C ALA A 197 -5.26 16.80 13.19
N LEU A 198 -5.27 16.18 11.99
CA LEU A 198 -4.94 16.90 10.76
C LEU A 198 -5.97 17.96 10.39
N ARG A 199 -7.23 17.78 10.74
CA ARG A 199 -8.25 18.82 10.57
C ARG A 199 -7.97 20.02 11.45
N GLU A 200 -7.68 19.81 12.73
CA GLU A 200 -7.44 20.91 13.69
C GLU A 200 -6.17 21.72 13.36
N TRP A 201 -5.16 21.09 12.78
CA TRP A 201 -3.87 21.76 12.53
C TRP A 201 -3.64 22.15 11.08
N PHE A 202 -4.30 21.52 10.10
CA PHE A 202 -4.02 21.67 8.68
C PHE A 202 -5.29 21.78 7.81
N ASP A 203 -6.46 21.97 8.41
CA ASP A 203 -7.75 22.14 7.70
C ASP A 203 -8.10 21.00 6.75
N LEU A 204 -7.85 19.74 7.17
CA LEU A 204 -8.27 18.58 6.38
C LEU A 204 -9.79 18.62 6.15
N PRO A 205 -10.31 18.43 4.91
CA PRO A 205 -11.74 18.45 4.63
C PRO A 205 -12.56 17.51 5.53
N TYR A 206 -13.69 17.99 6.07
CA TYR A 206 -14.50 17.23 7.04
C TYR A 206 -14.98 15.88 6.49
N ILE A 207 -15.32 15.84 5.19
CA ILE A 207 -15.72 14.60 4.52
C ILE A 207 -14.64 13.50 4.63
N LEU A 208 -13.35 13.86 4.61
CA LEU A 208 -12.24 12.93 4.74
C LEU A 208 -12.07 12.47 6.18
N VAL A 209 -12.37 13.33 7.17
CA VAL A 209 -12.42 12.92 8.58
C VAL A 209 -13.49 11.84 8.78
N LEU A 210 -14.68 12.04 8.25
CA LEU A 210 -15.77 11.05 8.31
C LEU A 210 -15.43 9.75 7.57
N ALA A 211 -14.70 9.86 6.46
CA ALA A 211 -14.29 8.71 5.66
C ALA A 211 -13.17 7.89 6.32
N SER A 212 -12.40 8.43 7.28
CA SER A 212 -11.20 7.78 7.81
C SER A 212 -11.47 6.40 8.43
N ALA A 213 -12.52 6.26 9.24
CA ALA A 213 -12.86 4.96 9.83
C ALA A 213 -13.34 3.92 8.78
N PRO A 214 -14.23 4.24 7.83
CA PRO A 214 -14.53 3.37 6.68
C PRO A 214 -13.31 3.02 5.84
N LEU A 215 -12.40 3.98 5.59
CA LEU A 215 -11.18 3.74 4.81
C LEU A 215 -10.21 2.78 5.51
N ALA A 216 -10.20 2.74 6.85
CA ALA A 216 -9.46 1.72 7.61
C ALA A 216 -9.98 0.30 7.33
N ILE A 217 -11.30 0.12 7.13
CA ILE A 217 -11.88 -1.16 6.71
C ILE A 217 -11.41 -1.50 5.29
N VAL A 218 -11.42 -0.52 4.39
CA VAL A 218 -10.96 -0.70 2.99
C VAL A 218 -9.48 -1.09 2.96
N ALA A 219 -8.62 -0.47 3.78
CA ALA A 219 -7.21 -0.83 3.90
C ALA A 219 -7.04 -2.29 4.35
N GLN A 220 -7.82 -2.72 5.37
CA GLN A 220 -7.79 -4.11 5.82
C GLN A 220 -8.27 -5.11 4.75
N VAL A 221 -9.26 -4.73 3.92
CA VAL A 221 -9.70 -5.54 2.78
C VAL A 221 -8.58 -5.70 1.75
N GLY A 222 -7.81 -4.63 1.47
CA GLY A 222 -6.63 -4.68 0.60
C GLY A 222 -5.58 -5.69 1.10
N ASP A 223 -5.20 -5.61 2.38
CA ASP A 223 -4.28 -6.56 3.01
C ASP A 223 -4.82 -8.02 2.96
N PHE A 224 -6.12 -8.23 3.21
CA PHE A 224 -6.72 -9.55 3.07
C PHE A 224 -6.67 -10.07 1.64
N LEU A 225 -6.94 -9.22 0.64
CA LEU A 225 -6.87 -9.59 -0.78
C LEU A 225 -5.45 -10.03 -1.14
N GLU A 226 -4.45 -9.25 -0.77
CA GLU A 226 -3.04 -9.57 -1.04
C GLU A 226 -2.60 -10.85 -0.29
N SER A 227 -2.97 -10.97 0.98
CA SER A 227 -2.72 -12.18 1.77
C SER A 227 -3.36 -13.42 1.13
N TRP A 228 -4.60 -13.32 0.64
CA TRP A 228 -5.28 -14.40 -0.07
C TRP A 228 -4.54 -14.78 -1.36
N MET A 229 -4.10 -13.81 -2.17
CA MET A 229 -3.34 -14.07 -3.38
C MET A 229 -2.02 -14.81 -3.09
N LYS A 230 -1.29 -14.40 -2.05
CA LYS A 230 -0.08 -15.10 -1.59
C LYS A 230 -0.34 -16.55 -1.21
N ARG A 231 -1.46 -16.82 -0.50
CA ARG A 231 -1.85 -18.21 -0.16
C ARG A 231 -2.19 -19.03 -1.41
N GLN A 232 -2.87 -18.44 -2.40
CA GLN A 232 -3.15 -19.09 -3.68
C GLN A 232 -1.87 -19.43 -4.46
N ALA A 233 -0.86 -18.56 -4.40
CA ALA A 233 0.44 -18.77 -5.02
C ALA A 233 1.38 -19.69 -4.21
N GLY A 234 0.98 -20.14 -3.00
CA GLY A 234 1.80 -20.99 -2.13
C GLY A 234 2.98 -20.27 -1.50
N VAL A 235 2.96 -18.92 -1.45
CA VAL A 235 4.04 -18.10 -0.90
C VAL A 235 3.58 -17.31 0.33
N LYS A 236 4.55 -16.76 1.06
CA LYS A 236 4.28 -15.91 2.22
C LYS A 236 4.43 -14.43 1.90
N ASP A 237 5.44 -14.06 1.13
CA ASP A 237 5.77 -12.69 0.75
C ASP A 237 5.60 -12.56 -0.77
N SER A 238 5.18 -11.39 -1.27
CA SER A 238 4.94 -11.14 -2.68
C SER A 238 6.24 -11.11 -3.50
N GLY A 239 7.35 -10.76 -2.84
CA GLY A 239 8.68 -10.64 -3.44
C GLY A 239 9.76 -10.44 -2.39
N ALA A 240 10.97 -10.11 -2.85
CA ALA A 240 12.15 -9.83 -2.01
C ALA A 240 12.88 -8.56 -2.48
N LEU A 241 12.17 -7.61 -3.09
CA LEU A 241 12.78 -6.41 -3.67
C LEU A 241 13.30 -5.44 -2.60
N ILE A 242 12.68 -5.42 -1.42
CA ILE A 242 13.11 -4.54 -0.32
C ILE A 242 13.88 -5.38 0.70
N PRO A 243 15.20 -5.14 0.88
CA PRO A 243 16.01 -5.88 1.85
C PRO A 243 15.41 -5.82 3.26
N GLY A 244 15.13 -6.98 3.85
CA GLY A 244 14.55 -7.11 5.18
C GLY A 244 13.05 -6.82 5.31
N HIS A 245 12.38 -6.36 4.22
CA HIS A 245 10.95 -5.98 4.24
C HIS A 245 10.05 -6.80 3.31
N GLY A 246 10.59 -7.69 2.46
CA GLY A 246 9.80 -8.45 1.50
C GLY A 246 9.51 -7.69 0.21
N GLY A 247 8.30 -7.85 -0.34
CA GLY A 247 7.89 -7.19 -1.57
C GLY A 247 7.35 -5.76 -1.37
N ILE A 248 7.22 -5.03 -2.48
CA ILE A 248 6.56 -3.71 -2.52
C ILE A 248 5.05 -3.87 -2.36
N LEU A 249 4.45 -4.90 -2.97
CA LEU A 249 3.02 -5.20 -2.78
C LEU A 249 2.70 -5.36 -1.29
N ASP A 250 3.55 -6.08 -0.53
CA ASP A 250 3.38 -6.28 0.91
C ASP A 250 3.40 -4.97 1.74
N ARG A 251 3.81 -3.84 1.16
CA ARG A 251 3.93 -2.53 1.83
C ARG A 251 2.85 -1.54 1.45
N VAL A 252 2.15 -1.76 0.35
CA VAL A 252 1.14 -0.84 -0.18
C VAL A 252 -0.23 -1.48 -0.39
N ASP A 253 -0.40 -2.72 0.05
CA ASP A 253 -1.62 -3.52 -0.09
C ASP A 253 -2.88 -2.80 0.39
N GLY A 254 -2.83 -2.13 1.55
CA GLY A 254 -3.91 -1.29 2.05
C GLY A 254 -4.08 0.01 1.27
N LEU A 255 -2.98 0.58 0.73
CA LEU A 255 -3.02 1.84 -0.02
C LEU A 255 -3.67 1.66 -1.40
N VAL A 256 -3.50 0.51 -2.02
CA VAL A 256 -4.03 0.24 -3.37
C VAL A 256 -5.54 0.49 -3.47
N PRO A 257 -6.40 -0.03 -2.60
CA PRO A 257 -7.83 0.27 -2.66
C PRO A 257 -8.19 1.63 -2.03
N VAL A 258 -7.43 2.12 -1.05
CA VAL A 258 -7.74 3.38 -0.35
C VAL A 258 -7.54 4.59 -1.26
N ALA A 259 -6.41 4.67 -1.99
CA ALA A 259 -6.08 5.85 -2.77
C ALA A 259 -7.13 6.18 -3.86
N PRO A 260 -7.63 5.23 -4.68
CA PRO A 260 -8.68 5.52 -5.65
C PRO A 260 -10.00 5.98 -5.03
N ILE A 261 -10.38 5.43 -3.87
CA ILE A 261 -11.60 5.84 -3.16
C ILE A 261 -11.44 7.28 -2.66
N VAL A 262 -10.31 7.62 -2.07
CA VAL A 262 -10.05 9.00 -1.62
C VAL A 262 -10.07 9.97 -2.80
N ALA A 263 -9.42 9.65 -3.91
CA ALA A 263 -9.43 10.48 -5.10
C ALA A 263 -10.86 10.70 -5.63
N THR A 264 -11.70 9.66 -5.62
CA THR A 264 -13.10 9.75 -6.02
C THR A 264 -13.91 10.62 -5.06
N LEU A 265 -13.69 10.51 -3.74
CA LEU A 265 -14.37 11.38 -2.75
C LEU A 265 -13.97 12.84 -2.92
N VAL A 266 -12.70 13.14 -3.17
CA VAL A 266 -12.22 14.51 -3.41
C VAL A 266 -12.78 15.05 -4.71
N ALA A 267 -12.81 14.29 -5.80
CA ALA A 267 -13.38 14.68 -7.07
C ALA A 267 -14.89 14.95 -6.97
N ALA A 268 -15.63 14.08 -6.28
CA ALA A 268 -17.05 14.25 -6.05
C ALA A 268 -17.36 15.50 -5.21
N ASN A 269 -16.59 15.73 -4.14
CA ASN A 269 -16.75 16.91 -3.29
C ASN A 269 -16.51 18.22 -4.08
N ALA A 270 -15.49 18.24 -4.94
CA ALA A 270 -15.23 19.37 -5.82
C ALA A 270 -16.39 19.62 -6.79
N PHE A 271 -16.98 18.56 -7.36
CA PHE A 271 -18.14 18.66 -8.25
C PHE A 271 -19.38 19.26 -7.54
N TRP A 272 -19.68 18.80 -6.33
CA TRP A 272 -20.83 19.34 -5.55
C TRP A 272 -20.60 20.75 -5.03
N ALA A 273 -19.35 21.21 -4.91
CA ALA A 273 -19.06 22.60 -4.52
C ALA A 273 -19.23 23.60 -5.67
N LEU A 274 -19.31 23.14 -6.92
CA LEU A 274 -19.52 23.97 -8.12
C LEU A 274 -21.00 24.07 -8.53
N GLY A 275 -21.91 23.28 -8.00
CA GLY A 275 -23.36 23.28 -8.27
C GLY A 275 -24.17 23.82 -7.11
#